data_47351bd2714da734e51ffdfd8b6bd99e
#
_entry.id   47351bd2714da734e51ffdfd8b6bd99e
#
_cell.length_a   1.000
_cell.length_b   1.000
_cell.length_c   1.000
_cell.angle_alpha   90.00
_cell.angle_beta   90.00
_cell.angle_gamma   90.00
#
_symmetry.space_group_name_H-M   'P 1'
#
loop_
_entity.id
_entity.type
_entity.pdbx_description
1 polymer ?
#
loop_
_entity_poly.entity_id
_entity_poly.type
_entity_poly.pdbx_seq_one_letter_code
_entity_poly.pdbx_strand_id
1 'polypeptide(L)'
;LLRELHVQKQLRESLEHFVKTKQVLEIPQSHPSEVYTFTEDFKLTGQHFDLCDNEGNRVFEIEGTAPLRTLSVYDNQHNEIFKMTKKIVSVLPTYQFYYRGELYGTLEKKFVLVKDKFEMKVKEGKLELTEYAGSIGHNFCVTLNGKTLGTILDNLDLKMENIVFDNAVIIAYEEKYLPLLAAMAVMVARELARDRS
;
A
#
# COMPACT_ATOMS: atom_id res chain seq x y z
N LEU A 1 3.96 7.28 17.92
CA LEU A 1 2.72 6.49 17.86
C LEU A 1 1.47 7.36 17.95
N LEU A 2 1.23 8.10 19.07
CA LEU A 2 0.05 8.97 19.22
C LEU A 2 -0.03 10.08 18.17
N ARG A 3 1.12 10.66 17.79
CA ARG A 3 1.20 11.71 16.77
C ARG A 3 0.90 11.14 15.38
N GLU A 4 1.37 9.94 15.08
CA GLU A 4 1.07 9.24 13.82
C GLU A 4 -0.42 8.88 13.74
N LEU A 5 -1.02 8.40 14.82
CA LEU A 5 -2.46 8.13 14.88
C LEU A 5 -3.31 9.39 14.66
N HIS A 6 -2.85 10.53 15.18
CA HIS A 6 -3.53 11.82 14.95
C HIS A 6 -3.47 12.27 13.50
N VAL A 7 -2.28 12.17 12.87
CA VAL A 7 -2.10 12.48 11.44
C VAL A 7 -2.94 11.56 10.57
N GLN A 8 -2.99 10.26 10.87
CA GLN A 8 -3.83 9.31 10.15
C GLN A 8 -5.32 9.65 10.24
N LYS A 9 -5.79 10.03 11.45
CA LYS A 9 -7.19 10.43 11.63
C LYS A 9 -7.54 11.65 10.78
N GLN A 10 -6.68 12.68 10.78
CA GLN A 10 -6.88 13.88 9.98
C GLN A 10 -6.87 13.58 8.48
N LEU A 11 -5.93 12.75 8.01
CA LEU A 11 -5.88 12.32 6.61
C LEU A 11 -7.10 11.52 6.21
N ARG A 12 -7.58 10.63 7.06
CA ARG A 12 -8.81 9.89 6.82
C ARG A 12 -10.02 10.81 6.69
N GLU A 13 -10.17 11.78 7.62
CA GLU A 13 -11.25 12.76 7.57
C GLU A 13 -11.18 13.60 6.28
N SER A 14 -9.98 14.03 5.87
CA SER A 14 -9.76 14.76 4.63
C SER A 14 -10.06 13.90 3.39
N LEU A 15 -9.68 12.62 3.40
CA LEU A 15 -9.99 11.68 2.31
C LEU A 15 -11.50 11.42 2.20
N GLU A 16 -12.19 11.22 3.32
CA GLU A 16 -13.64 11.05 3.35
C GLU A 16 -14.36 12.29 2.78
N HIS A 17 -13.85 13.48 3.13
CA HIS A 17 -14.35 14.74 2.58
C HIS A 17 -14.11 14.82 1.07
N PHE A 18 -12.90 14.51 0.61
CA PHE A 18 -12.54 14.49 -0.83
C PHE A 18 -13.43 13.53 -1.62
N VAL A 19 -13.62 12.29 -1.12
CA VAL A 19 -14.48 11.28 -1.78
C VAL A 19 -15.91 11.80 -1.95
N LYS A 20 -16.45 12.47 -0.94
CA LYS A 20 -17.82 13.03 -0.96
C LYS A 20 -17.96 14.26 -1.86
N THR A 21 -16.98 15.16 -1.85
CA THR A 21 -17.10 16.48 -2.46
C THR A 21 -16.27 16.66 -3.71
N LYS A 22 -15.30 15.74 -3.96
CA LYS A 22 -14.28 15.88 -5.01
C LYS A 22 -13.48 17.19 -4.92
N GLN A 23 -13.42 17.77 -3.73
CA GLN A 23 -12.57 18.93 -3.43
C GLN A 23 -11.12 18.49 -3.17
N VAL A 24 -10.21 19.47 -3.17
CA VAL A 24 -8.78 19.21 -2.93
C VAL A 24 -8.58 18.52 -1.58
N LEU A 25 -7.75 17.47 -1.57
CA LEU A 25 -7.36 16.76 -0.36
C LEU A 25 -6.50 17.70 0.53
N GLU A 26 -7.00 17.98 1.74
CA GLU A 26 -6.22 18.75 2.72
C GLU A 26 -5.23 17.82 3.44
N ILE A 27 -3.93 18.12 3.29
CA ILE A 27 -2.85 17.39 3.95
C ILE A 27 -2.51 18.09 5.26
N PRO A 28 -2.47 17.34 6.38
CA PRO A 28 -2.00 17.91 7.64
C PRO A 28 -0.54 18.39 7.53
N GLN A 29 -0.30 19.68 7.70
CA GLN A 29 1.03 20.30 7.56
C GLN A 29 2.02 19.94 8.68
N SER A 30 1.64 19.12 9.64
CA SER A 30 2.45 18.82 10.82
C SER A 30 3.55 17.77 10.59
N HIS A 31 3.67 17.20 9.38
CA HIS A 31 4.65 16.16 9.06
C HIS A 31 5.30 16.42 7.69
N PRO A 32 6.65 16.34 7.57
CA PRO A 32 7.34 16.39 6.29
C PRO A 32 7.15 15.05 5.56
N SER A 33 5.94 14.77 5.11
CA SER A 33 5.57 13.54 4.43
C SER A 33 4.78 13.87 3.19
N GLU A 34 5.00 13.14 2.13
CA GLU A 34 4.25 13.27 0.89
C GLU A 34 3.10 12.26 0.88
N VAL A 35 1.96 12.69 0.34
CA VAL A 35 0.71 11.91 0.27
C VAL A 35 0.44 11.54 -1.17
N TYR A 36 0.17 10.25 -1.40
CA TYR A 36 -0.12 9.69 -2.72
C TYR A 36 -1.43 8.94 -2.67
N THR A 37 -2.18 9.00 -3.75
CA THR A 37 -3.49 8.34 -3.91
C THR A 37 -3.46 7.38 -5.08
N PHE A 38 -4.21 6.27 -4.97
CA PHE A 38 -4.42 5.35 -6.08
C PHE A 38 -5.64 5.73 -6.90
N THR A 39 -5.51 5.59 -8.22
CA THR A 39 -6.63 5.53 -9.15
C THR A 39 -6.60 4.20 -9.89
N GLU A 40 -7.74 3.53 -10.02
CA GLU A 40 -7.84 2.24 -10.69
C GLU A 40 -8.40 2.40 -12.10
N ASP A 41 -7.65 1.91 -13.10
CA ASP A 41 -8.14 1.74 -14.46
C ASP A 41 -8.58 0.29 -14.68
N PHE A 42 -9.84 0.09 -15.06
CA PHE A 42 -10.37 -1.23 -15.35
C PHE A 42 -9.79 -1.78 -16.66
N LYS A 43 -8.92 -2.79 -16.57
CA LYS A 43 -8.45 -3.58 -17.71
C LYS A 43 -9.06 -4.99 -17.68
N LEU A 44 -9.58 -5.46 -18.80
CA LEU A 44 -10.19 -6.80 -18.94
C LEU A 44 -9.24 -7.96 -18.63
N THR A 45 -7.93 -7.77 -18.73
CA THR A 45 -6.91 -8.82 -18.63
C THR A 45 -6.03 -8.76 -17.39
N GLY A 46 -6.26 -7.81 -16.48
CA GLY A 46 -5.40 -7.61 -15.31
C GLY A 46 -5.92 -6.52 -14.40
N GLN A 47 -5.04 -6.10 -13.49
CA GLN A 47 -5.27 -4.97 -12.60
C GLN A 47 -4.29 -3.87 -12.98
N HIS A 48 -4.79 -2.66 -13.12
CA HIS A 48 -3.99 -1.49 -13.44
C HIS A 48 -4.35 -0.37 -12.48
N PHE A 49 -3.33 0.25 -11.90
CA PHE A 49 -3.47 1.34 -10.95
C PHE A 49 -2.47 2.43 -11.29
N ASP A 50 -2.89 3.67 -11.24
CA ASP A 50 -1.99 4.80 -11.20
C ASP A 50 -1.81 5.26 -9.75
N LEU A 51 -0.57 5.49 -9.32
CA LEU A 51 -0.25 6.18 -8.09
C LEU A 51 0.01 7.64 -8.42
N CYS A 52 -0.80 8.52 -7.87
CA CYS A 52 -0.75 9.95 -8.14
C CYS A 52 -0.29 10.73 -6.90
N ASP A 53 0.44 11.82 -7.11
CA ASP A 53 0.77 12.79 -6.08
C ASP A 53 -0.46 13.63 -5.67
N ASN A 54 -0.28 14.57 -4.76
CA ASN A 54 -1.33 15.44 -4.26
C ASN A 54 -1.89 16.41 -5.33
N GLU A 55 -1.15 16.65 -6.40
CA GLU A 55 -1.58 17.48 -7.53
C GLU A 55 -2.34 16.66 -8.60
N GLY A 56 -2.39 15.34 -8.43
CA GLY A 56 -3.01 14.42 -9.37
C GLY A 56 -2.09 13.97 -10.51
N ASN A 57 -0.79 14.28 -10.44
CA ASN A 57 0.17 13.81 -11.42
C ASN A 57 0.52 12.35 -11.14
N ARG A 58 0.54 11.51 -12.17
CA ARG A 58 0.98 10.12 -12.03
C ARG A 58 2.46 10.05 -11.70
N VAL A 59 2.80 9.35 -10.62
CA VAL A 59 4.17 9.09 -10.18
C VAL A 59 4.62 7.69 -10.59
N PHE A 60 3.75 6.70 -10.42
CA PHE A 60 3.99 5.32 -10.82
C PHE A 60 2.76 4.71 -11.47
N GLU A 61 3.02 3.80 -12.39
CA GLU A 61 2.03 2.88 -12.95
C GLU A 61 2.22 1.51 -12.33
N ILE A 62 1.14 0.85 -11.94
CA ILE A 62 1.18 -0.46 -11.29
C ILE A 62 0.32 -1.42 -12.08
N GLU A 63 0.92 -2.53 -12.50
CA GLU A 63 0.23 -3.58 -13.24
C GLU A 63 0.27 -4.90 -12.47
N GLY A 64 -0.87 -5.57 -12.38
CA GLY A 64 -1.00 -6.86 -11.73
C GLY A 64 -1.80 -7.87 -12.54
N THR A 65 -1.60 -9.16 -12.26
CA THR A 65 -2.43 -10.23 -12.82
C THR A 65 -3.73 -10.38 -12.02
N ALA A 66 -4.81 -10.85 -12.68
CA ALA A 66 -6.05 -11.25 -12.01
C ALA A 66 -6.22 -12.78 -12.13
N PRO A 67 -6.23 -13.58 -11.05
CA PRO A 67 -5.96 -13.19 -9.65
C PRO A 67 -4.52 -12.73 -9.44
N LEU A 68 -4.26 -11.98 -8.38
CA LEU A 68 -2.95 -11.40 -8.11
C LEU A 68 -1.89 -12.48 -7.85
N ARG A 69 -1.02 -12.71 -8.82
CA ARG A 69 0.16 -13.59 -8.71
C ARG A 69 1.45 -12.82 -8.92
N THR A 70 1.41 -11.83 -9.80
CA THR A 70 2.51 -10.90 -10.08
C THR A 70 1.99 -9.49 -10.06
N LEU A 71 2.83 -8.57 -9.62
CA LEU A 71 2.61 -7.13 -9.63
C LEU A 71 3.91 -6.45 -10.02
N SER A 72 3.86 -5.50 -10.94
CA SER A 72 5.00 -4.68 -11.33
C SER A 72 4.69 -3.20 -11.13
N VAL A 73 5.67 -2.44 -10.65
CA VAL A 73 5.63 -0.99 -10.48
C VAL A 73 6.58 -0.36 -11.47
N TYR A 74 6.06 0.51 -12.32
CA TYR A 74 6.79 1.20 -13.39
C TYR A 74 6.90 2.70 -13.10
N ASP A 75 8.03 3.28 -13.49
CA ASP A 75 8.18 4.74 -13.52
C ASP A 75 7.49 5.36 -14.75
N ASN A 76 7.57 6.70 -14.86
CA ASN A 76 6.97 7.43 -15.98
C ASN A 76 7.64 7.17 -17.34
N GLN A 77 8.83 6.55 -17.37
CA GLN A 77 9.49 6.06 -18.59
C GLN A 77 9.18 4.59 -18.87
N HIS A 78 8.24 3.98 -18.10
CA HIS A 78 7.87 2.57 -18.20
C HIS A 78 9.03 1.60 -17.89
N ASN A 79 9.96 1.99 -17.02
CA ASN A 79 10.96 1.09 -16.47
C ASN A 79 10.38 0.36 -15.25
N GLU A 80 10.49 -0.98 -15.22
CA GLU A 80 10.10 -1.77 -14.04
C GLU A 80 11.08 -1.49 -12.89
N ILE A 81 10.59 -0.87 -11.81
CA ILE A 81 11.38 -0.55 -10.62
C ILE A 81 11.21 -1.63 -9.56
N PHE A 82 9.96 -2.03 -9.28
CA PHE A 82 9.65 -3.12 -8.38
C PHE A 82 8.79 -4.16 -9.06
N LYS A 83 9.03 -5.42 -8.69
CA LYS A 83 8.17 -6.54 -9.04
C LYS A 83 7.89 -7.38 -7.82
N MET A 84 6.66 -7.83 -7.64
CA MET A 84 6.26 -8.78 -6.63
C MET A 84 5.73 -10.05 -7.30
N THR A 85 6.11 -11.22 -6.75
CA THR A 85 5.55 -12.51 -7.15
C THR A 85 5.05 -13.28 -5.94
N LYS A 86 3.82 -13.77 -6.01
CA LYS A 86 3.21 -14.59 -4.96
C LYS A 86 3.65 -16.04 -5.11
N LYS A 87 4.17 -16.65 -4.04
CA LYS A 87 4.42 -18.09 -3.97
C LYS A 87 3.15 -18.81 -3.51
N ILE A 88 2.75 -19.82 -4.29
CA ILE A 88 1.48 -20.56 -4.08
C ILE A 88 1.67 -21.78 -3.16
N VAL A 89 2.91 -22.15 -2.81
CA VAL A 89 3.25 -23.46 -2.21
C VAL A 89 3.26 -23.45 -0.69
N SER A 90 2.90 -22.37 -0.01
CA SER A 90 2.93 -22.28 1.45
C SER A 90 1.53 -22.19 2.05
N VAL A 91 1.37 -22.74 3.27
CA VAL A 91 0.11 -22.65 4.07
C VAL A 91 -0.24 -21.17 4.34
N LEU A 92 0.79 -20.32 4.45
CA LEU A 92 0.65 -18.88 4.53
C LEU A 92 1.18 -18.22 3.26
N PRO A 93 0.54 -17.12 2.82
CA PRO A 93 1.00 -16.39 1.65
C PRO A 93 2.42 -15.84 1.87
N THR A 94 3.25 -16.04 0.85
CA THR A 94 4.63 -15.57 0.78
C THR A 94 4.82 -14.82 -0.52
N TYR A 95 5.45 -13.64 -0.44
CA TYR A 95 5.63 -12.75 -1.58
C TYR A 95 7.11 -12.42 -1.75
N GLN A 96 7.65 -12.67 -2.96
CA GLN A 96 9.00 -12.26 -3.32
C GLN A 96 8.95 -10.89 -3.96
N PHE A 97 9.76 -9.98 -3.44
CA PHE A 97 9.94 -8.64 -3.96
C PHE A 97 11.27 -8.54 -4.67
N TYR A 98 11.26 -7.95 -5.85
CA TYR A 98 12.45 -7.69 -6.67
C TYR A 98 12.57 -6.18 -6.91
N TYR A 99 13.77 -5.65 -6.72
CA TYR A 99 14.10 -4.27 -7.06
C TYR A 99 15.03 -4.27 -8.26
N ARG A 100 14.58 -3.66 -9.37
CA ARG A 100 15.31 -3.62 -10.64
C ARG A 100 15.85 -5.01 -11.08
N GLY A 101 15.02 -6.02 -10.93
CA GLY A 101 15.31 -7.41 -11.29
C GLY A 101 16.09 -8.24 -10.26
N GLU A 102 16.64 -7.63 -9.22
CA GLU A 102 17.33 -8.32 -8.12
C GLU A 102 16.39 -8.61 -6.96
N LEU A 103 16.52 -9.80 -6.33
CA LEU A 103 15.71 -10.16 -5.17
C LEU A 103 15.99 -9.20 -4.02
N TYR A 104 15.00 -8.39 -3.67
CA TYR A 104 15.04 -7.44 -2.56
C TYR A 104 14.73 -8.13 -1.21
N GLY A 105 13.74 -9.02 -1.21
CA GLY A 105 13.37 -9.77 -0.03
C GLY A 105 12.15 -10.65 -0.25
N THR A 106 11.85 -11.48 0.77
CA THR A 106 10.65 -12.32 0.80
C THR A 106 9.78 -11.90 1.97
N LEU A 107 8.58 -11.40 1.67
CA LEU A 107 7.58 -10.98 2.65
C LEU A 107 6.74 -12.18 3.06
N GLU A 108 6.60 -12.39 4.35
CA GLU A 108 5.83 -13.48 4.93
C GLU A 108 4.75 -12.92 5.86
N LYS A 109 3.52 -13.43 5.72
CA LYS A 109 2.45 -13.18 6.69
C LYS A 109 2.78 -13.90 7.99
N LYS A 110 2.63 -13.23 9.13
CA LYS A 110 2.84 -13.81 10.47
C LYS A 110 1.50 -14.05 11.14
N PHE A 111 1.40 -15.16 11.86
CA PHE A 111 0.24 -15.40 12.71
C PHE A 111 0.28 -14.48 13.93
N VAL A 112 -0.68 -13.56 14.00
CA VAL A 112 -0.93 -12.71 15.16
C VAL A 112 -2.43 -12.71 15.43
N LEU A 113 -2.84 -12.94 16.67
CA LEU A 113 -4.24 -13.17 17.04
C LEU A 113 -5.18 -11.97 16.84
N VAL A 114 -4.65 -10.76 16.75
CA VAL A 114 -5.48 -9.54 16.84
C VAL A 114 -5.34 -8.64 15.60
N LYS A 115 -4.26 -8.78 14.83
CA LYS A 115 -3.95 -7.88 13.71
C LYS A 115 -3.05 -8.56 12.68
N ASP A 116 -3.17 -8.15 11.43
CA ASP A 116 -2.29 -8.63 10.38
C ASP A 116 -0.89 -8.06 10.51
N LYS A 117 0.10 -8.92 10.36
CA LYS A 117 1.51 -8.57 10.36
C LYS A 117 2.25 -9.32 9.26
N PHE A 118 3.11 -8.60 8.55
CA PHE A 118 4.02 -9.17 7.56
C PHE A 118 5.46 -8.77 7.88
N GLU A 119 6.40 -9.65 7.60
CA GLU A 119 7.82 -9.42 7.83
C GLU A 119 8.64 -9.80 6.61
N MET A 120 9.68 -9.00 6.32
CA MET A 120 10.63 -9.26 5.25
C MET A 120 12.05 -8.95 5.72
N LYS A 121 12.96 -9.87 5.49
CA LYS A 121 14.41 -9.62 5.65
C LYS A 121 14.93 -9.00 4.36
N VAL A 122 15.55 -7.86 4.46
CA VAL A 122 16.22 -7.14 3.37
C VAL A 122 17.68 -6.91 3.72
N LYS A 123 18.49 -6.46 2.75
CA LYS A 123 19.91 -6.18 2.97
C LYS A 123 20.15 -5.16 4.08
N GLU A 124 19.28 -4.16 4.19
CA GLU A 124 19.35 -3.07 5.16
C GLU A 124 18.86 -3.48 6.56
N GLY A 125 18.22 -4.66 6.69
CA GLY A 125 17.73 -5.15 7.98
C GLY A 125 16.38 -5.84 7.91
N LYS A 126 15.51 -5.56 8.90
CA LYS A 126 14.17 -6.13 9.02
C LYS A 126 13.11 -5.08 8.66
N LEU A 127 12.32 -5.40 7.64
CA LEU A 127 11.16 -4.62 7.26
C LEU A 127 9.90 -5.30 7.82
N GLU A 128 9.03 -4.49 8.41
CA GLU A 128 7.77 -4.95 9.01
C GLU A 128 6.60 -4.11 8.49
N LEU A 129 5.53 -4.79 8.14
CA LEU A 129 4.24 -4.20 7.80
C LEU A 129 3.25 -4.64 8.87
N THR A 130 2.78 -3.71 9.68
CA THR A 130 1.96 -4.00 10.86
C THR A 130 0.66 -3.19 10.82
N GLU A 131 -0.45 -3.90 10.94
CA GLU A 131 -1.77 -3.27 11.03
C GLU A 131 -1.90 -2.47 12.34
N TYR A 132 -2.48 -1.27 12.27
CA TYR A 132 -2.79 -0.47 13.46
C TYR A 132 -3.97 -1.05 14.23
N ALA A 133 -3.80 -1.26 15.52
CA ALA A 133 -4.87 -1.72 16.39
C ALA A 133 -5.91 -0.60 16.63
N GLY A 134 -7.20 -0.96 16.56
CA GLY A 134 -8.31 -0.07 16.89
C GLY A 134 -8.67 0.99 15.85
N SER A 135 -8.07 0.93 14.66
CA SER A 135 -8.53 1.73 13.52
C SER A 135 -9.71 1.05 12.83
N ILE A 136 -10.68 1.83 12.37
CA ILE A 136 -11.70 1.35 11.44
C ILE A 136 -11.03 1.28 10.06
N GLY A 137 -11.08 0.12 9.38
CA GLY A 137 -10.35 -0.14 8.12
C GLY A 137 -8.95 -0.73 8.36
N HIS A 138 -8.34 -1.23 7.30
CA HIS A 138 -7.02 -1.85 7.34
C HIS A 138 -5.92 -0.83 7.07
N ASN A 139 -5.42 -0.24 8.14
CA ASN A 139 -4.34 0.73 8.09
C ASN A 139 -3.04 0.09 8.56
N PHE A 140 -1.97 0.26 7.80
CA PHE A 140 -0.68 -0.35 8.07
C PHE A 140 0.43 0.67 8.25
N CYS A 141 1.30 0.40 9.22
CA CYS A 141 2.59 1.05 9.36
C CYS A 141 3.68 0.18 8.73
N VAL A 142 4.52 0.77 7.89
CA VAL A 142 5.70 0.10 7.32
C VAL A 142 6.95 0.63 8.00
N THR A 143 7.73 -0.26 8.60
CA THR A 143 8.96 0.11 9.30
C THR A 143 10.15 -0.68 8.79
N LEU A 144 11.33 -0.06 8.81
CA LEU A 144 12.63 -0.71 8.58
C LEU A 144 13.48 -0.53 9.85
N ASN A 145 13.84 -1.65 10.49
CA ASN A 145 14.56 -1.63 11.78
C ASN A 145 13.89 -0.74 12.84
N GLY A 146 12.54 -0.73 12.86
CA GLY A 146 11.75 0.09 13.77
C GLY A 146 11.56 1.56 13.36
N LYS A 147 12.26 2.05 12.33
CA LYS A 147 12.04 3.38 11.76
C LYS A 147 10.89 3.34 10.77
N THR A 148 9.89 4.18 10.93
CA THR A 148 8.75 4.28 10.00
C THR A 148 9.18 4.80 8.64
N LEU A 149 8.89 4.06 7.59
CA LEU A 149 9.10 4.44 6.19
C LEU A 149 7.86 5.11 5.60
N GLY A 150 6.70 4.68 6.04
CA GLY A 150 5.43 5.19 5.55
C GLY A 150 4.23 4.50 6.19
N THR A 151 3.06 4.95 5.78
CA THR A 151 1.77 4.43 6.23
C THR A 151 0.89 4.16 5.01
N ILE A 152 0.18 3.04 5.04
CA ILE A 152 -0.83 2.67 4.06
C ILE A 152 -2.18 2.79 4.73
N LEU A 153 -3.05 3.63 4.20
CA LEU A 153 -4.42 3.82 4.67
C LEU A 153 -5.37 3.23 3.63
N ASP A 154 -6.13 2.25 4.05
CA ASP A 154 -7.17 1.65 3.22
C ASP A 154 -8.54 1.95 3.84
N ASN A 155 -9.37 2.68 3.12
CA ASN A 155 -10.72 3.04 3.57
C ASN A 155 -11.73 1.98 3.10
N LEU A 156 -11.67 0.79 3.68
CA LEU A 156 -12.57 -0.34 3.37
C LEU A 156 -14.02 -0.14 3.85
N ASP A 157 -14.37 0.97 4.50
CA ASP A 157 -15.72 1.26 4.98
C ASP A 157 -16.73 1.62 3.86
N LEU A 158 -16.30 1.69 2.61
CA LEU A 158 -17.20 1.91 1.48
C LEU A 158 -17.77 0.57 1.04
N LYS A 159 -19.02 0.34 1.43
CA LYS A 159 -19.92 -0.75 1.07
C LYS A 159 -19.46 -1.66 -0.08
N MET A 160 -19.14 -2.82 0.29
CA MET A 160 -18.85 -4.15 -0.24
C MET A 160 -19.04 -4.49 -1.73
N GLU A 161 -19.58 -3.66 -2.59
CA GLU A 161 -19.88 -4.06 -3.97
C GLU A 161 -18.78 -3.69 -4.98
N ASN A 162 -17.86 -2.81 -4.60
CA ASN A 162 -16.69 -2.48 -5.42
C ASN A 162 -15.51 -2.21 -4.48
N ILE A 163 -14.63 -3.19 -4.33
CA ILE A 163 -13.29 -2.97 -3.75
C ILE A 163 -12.50 -2.17 -4.80
N VAL A 164 -12.77 -0.90 -4.86
CA VAL A 164 -12.08 0.02 -5.73
C VAL A 164 -11.01 0.69 -4.88
N PHE A 165 -9.77 0.64 -5.32
CA PHE A 165 -8.65 1.32 -4.69
C PHE A 165 -8.74 2.85 -4.74
N ASP A 166 -9.83 3.40 -5.27
CA ASP A 166 -10.08 4.85 -5.38
C ASP A 166 -9.91 5.62 -4.06
N ASN A 167 -9.75 4.91 -2.94
CA ASN A 167 -9.66 5.50 -1.61
C ASN A 167 -8.43 5.06 -0.81
N ALA A 168 -7.52 4.27 -1.39
CA ALA A 168 -6.27 3.94 -0.71
C ALA A 168 -5.27 5.08 -0.82
N VAL A 169 -4.61 5.39 0.30
CA VAL A 169 -3.65 6.48 0.43
C VAL A 169 -2.34 5.94 0.98
N ILE A 170 -1.23 6.37 0.41
CA ILE A 170 0.11 6.17 0.96
C ILE A 170 0.63 7.50 1.50
N ILE A 171 1.14 7.47 2.74
CA ILE A 171 1.98 8.52 3.28
C ILE A 171 3.40 8.01 3.26
N ALA A 172 4.26 8.60 2.43
CA ALA A 172 5.67 8.25 2.37
C ALA A 172 6.50 9.27 3.16
N TYR A 173 7.31 8.77 4.10
CA TYR A 173 8.26 9.63 4.85
C TYR A 173 9.61 9.75 4.14
N GLU A 174 9.91 8.82 3.24
CA GLU A 174 11.08 8.85 2.38
C GLU A 174 10.68 8.39 0.98
N GLU A 175 10.77 9.28 -0.01
CA GLU A 175 10.31 9.06 -1.39
C GLU A 175 10.94 7.80 -2.05
N LYS A 176 12.21 7.50 -1.73
CA LYS A 176 12.89 6.32 -2.28
C LYS A 176 12.19 4.98 -1.99
N TYR A 177 11.35 4.92 -0.94
CA TYR A 177 10.58 3.72 -0.60
C TYR A 177 9.17 3.71 -1.20
N LEU A 178 8.77 4.77 -1.89
CA LEU A 178 7.42 4.89 -2.43
C LEU A 178 7.04 3.73 -3.37
N PRO A 179 7.89 3.26 -4.30
CA PRO A 179 7.56 2.11 -5.15
C PRO A 179 7.31 0.82 -4.34
N LEU A 180 8.09 0.62 -3.27
CA LEU A 180 7.91 -0.51 -2.35
C LEU A 180 6.58 -0.40 -1.58
N LEU A 181 6.27 0.80 -1.05
CA LEU A 181 5.01 1.06 -0.35
C LEU A 181 3.80 0.85 -1.27
N ALA A 182 3.91 1.28 -2.54
CA ALA A 182 2.87 1.08 -3.54
C ALA A 182 2.61 -0.42 -3.81
N ALA A 183 3.66 -1.21 -4.03
CA ALA A 183 3.55 -2.66 -4.22
C ALA A 183 2.95 -3.36 -2.98
N MET A 184 3.35 -2.95 -1.78
CA MET A 184 2.81 -3.47 -0.53
C MET A 184 1.33 -3.11 -0.34
N ALA A 185 0.93 -1.90 -0.67
CA ALA A 185 -0.46 -1.45 -0.54
C ALA A 185 -1.41 -2.31 -1.40
N VAL A 186 -1.07 -2.52 -2.67
CA VAL A 186 -1.87 -3.36 -3.56
C VAL A 186 -1.91 -4.82 -3.08
N MET A 187 -0.77 -5.36 -2.67
CA MET A 187 -0.67 -6.74 -2.15
C MET A 187 -1.58 -6.93 -0.92
N VAL A 188 -1.48 -6.03 0.06
CA VAL A 188 -2.25 -6.12 1.30
C VAL A 188 -3.75 -6.03 1.03
N ALA A 189 -4.20 -5.07 0.25
CA ALA A 189 -5.60 -4.91 -0.04
C ALA A 189 -6.20 -6.14 -0.75
N ARG A 190 -5.44 -6.77 -1.66
CA ARG A 190 -5.90 -8.00 -2.34
C ARG A 190 -5.85 -9.23 -1.43
N GLU A 191 -4.90 -9.31 -0.50
CA GLU A 191 -4.84 -10.40 0.48
C GLU A 191 -6.02 -10.34 1.46
N LEU A 192 -6.33 -9.15 1.97
CA LEU A 192 -7.44 -8.93 2.88
C LEU A 192 -8.81 -9.14 2.21
N ALA A 193 -8.95 -8.76 0.95
CA ALA A 193 -10.16 -9.02 0.18
C ALA A 193 -10.42 -10.53 0.04
N ARG A 194 -9.36 -11.33 -0.11
CA ARG A 194 -9.46 -12.79 -0.21
C ARG A 194 -9.86 -13.45 1.13
N ASP A 195 -9.31 -12.96 2.23
CA ASP A 195 -9.59 -13.54 3.57
C ASP A 195 -11.04 -13.30 4.02
N ARG A 196 -11.80 -12.47 3.31
CA ARG A 196 -13.22 -12.17 3.56
C ARG A 196 -14.21 -12.88 2.64
N SER A 197 -13.74 -13.52 1.58
CA SER A 197 -14.55 -14.27 0.62
C SER A 197 -14.59 -15.76 0.98
#